data_29a36697514873fe116a6bbde24e6ce1
#
_entry.id   29a36697514873fe116a6bbde24e6ce1
#
_cell.length_a   1.000
_cell.length_b   1.000
_cell.length_c   1.000
_cell.angle_alpha   90.00
_cell.angle_beta   90.00
_cell.angle_gamma   90.00
#
_symmetry.space_group_name_H-M   'P 1'
#
loop_
_entity.id
_entity.type
_entity.pdbx_description
1 polymer ?
#
loop_
_entity_poly.entity_id
_entity_poly.type
_entity_poly.pdbx_seq_one_letter_code
_entity_poly.pdbx_strand_id
1 'polypeptide(L)'
;HSLRHGITTETHGAEIAALLEMENLTDVVMVATSSGGMVMAAAAERARDRLSRLVFADALALTDGEKIRDIITQPSSIETDLAVGRSTEDAARVLFKDLKPDLRQWAVDRLTLHPRAVYYETIKLPTFWSQTWEAMVIYCTEATNPGKPHQARTAEMLGASWHEIETGHYPMLSTPDRLVELVLSN
;
A
#
# COMPACT_ATOMS: atom_id res chain seq x y z
N HIS A 1 6.26 8.17 13.80
CA HIS A 1 6.27 9.54 13.24
C HIS A 1 5.21 10.40 13.89
N SER A 2 5.55 11.64 14.27
CA SER A 2 4.56 12.61 14.76
C SER A 2 3.74 13.15 13.57
N LEU A 3 2.42 13.19 13.72
CA LEU A 3 1.53 13.82 12.74
C LEU A 3 1.84 15.33 12.69
N ARG A 4 2.06 15.84 11.47
CA ARG A 4 2.28 17.28 11.21
C ARG A 4 1.82 17.63 9.80
N HIS A 5 1.60 18.91 9.54
CA HIS A 5 1.30 19.39 8.20
C HIS A 5 2.45 19.10 7.21
N GLY A 6 2.13 18.96 5.94
CA GLY A 6 3.09 18.80 4.86
C GLY A 6 3.71 17.40 4.72
N ILE A 7 3.24 16.40 5.48
CA ILE A 7 3.63 15.00 5.24
C ILE A 7 2.71 14.43 4.17
N THR A 8 3.28 14.13 3.02
CA THR A 8 2.60 13.62 1.81
C THR A 8 3.07 12.20 1.46
N THR A 9 2.50 11.61 0.44
CA THR A 9 2.98 10.34 -0.13
C THR A 9 4.42 10.46 -0.64
N GLU A 10 4.77 11.59 -1.26
CA GLU A 10 6.13 11.86 -1.72
C GLU A 10 7.12 11.97 -0.57
N THR A 11 6.71 12.51 0.59
CA THR A 11 7.56 12.52 1.80
C THR A 11 7.93 11.11 2.20
N HIS A 12 6.94 10.21 2.31
CA HIS A 12 7.18 8.81 2.65
C HIS A 12 7.99 8.07 1.57
N GLY A 13 7.70 8.33 0.29
CA GLY A 13 8.48 7.76 -0.82
C GLY A 13 9.95 8.19 -0.79
N ALA A 14 10.21 9.46 -0.48
CA ALA A 14 11.57 9.97 -0.34
C ALA A 14 12.31 9.34 0.86
N GLU A 15 11.62 9.11 1.98
CA GLU A 15 12.19 8.42 3.16
C GLU A 15 12.60 6.98 2.82
N ILE A 16 11.76 6.24 2.08
CA ILE A 16 12.09 4.87 1.63
C ILE A 16 13.27 4.90 0.63
N ALA A 17 13.26 5.81 -0.35
CA ALA A 17 14.36 5.94 -1.31
C ALA A 17 15.69 6.27 -0.59
N ALA A 18 15.66 7.18 0.39
CA ALA A 18 16.83 7.51 1.21
C ALA A 18 17.32 6.30 2.04
N LEU A 19 16.41 5.49 2.58
CA LEU A 19 16.76 4.26 3.29
C LEU A 19 17.51 3.29 2.35
N LEU A 20 16.98 3.06 1.15
CA LEU A 20 17.63 2.19 0.16
C LEU A 20 19.04 2.68 -0.20
N GLU A 21 19.23 3.98 -0.27
CA GLU A 21 20.53 4.59 -0.54
C GLU A 21 21.48 4.46 0.65
N MET A 22 21.05 4.87 1.84
CA MET A 22 21.87 4.86 3.07
C MET A 22 22.35 3.47 3.45
N GLU A 23 21.48 2.45 3.30
CA GLU A 23 21.80 1.05 3.58
C GLU A 23 22.47 0.36 2.37
N ASN A 24 22.70 1.10 1.27
CA ASN A 24 23.23 0.59 0.00
C ASN A 24 22.53 -0.69 -0.49
N LEU A 25 21.20 -0.74 -0.35
CA LEU A 25 20.41 -1.87 -0.81
C LEU A 25 20.22 -1.82 -2.32
N THR A 26 20.43 -2.94 -2.99
CA THR A 26 20.21 -3.15 -4.42
C THR A 26 19.47 -4.47 -4.63
N ASP A 27 18.89 -4.66 -5.82
CA ASP A 27 18.13 -5.86 -6.16
C ASP A 27 16.96 -6.13 -5.18
N VAL A 28 16.31 -5.07 -4.74
CA VAL A 28 15.29 -5.12 -3.70
C VAL A 28 13.94 -5.53 -4.28
N VAL A 29 13.31 -6.54 -3.69
CA VAL A 29 11.88 -6.85 -3.85
C VAL A 29 11.10 -6.01 -2.84
N MET A 30 10.36 -5.03 -3.32
CA MET A 30 9.56 -4.17 -2.45
C MET A 30 8.11 -4.66 -2.41
N VAL A 31 7.61 -4.96 -1.21
CA VAL A 31 6.24 -5.43 -0.98
C VAL A 31 5.45 -4.35 -0.26
N ALA A 32 4.29 -4.03 -0.78
CA ALA A 32 3.43 -3.00 -0.20
C ALA A 32 1.98 -3.46 -0.09
N THR A 33 1.28 -2.99 0.95
CA THR A 33 -0.16 -3.18 1.12
C THR A 33 -0.87 -1.84 1.30
N SER A 34 -2.16 -1.80 0.95
CA SER A 34 -3.01 -0.61 1.16
C SER A 34 -2.38 0.66 0.54
N SER A 35 -2.39 1.77 1.28
CA SER A 35 -1.73 3.02 0.89
C SER A 35 -0.20 2.91 0.74
N GLY A 36 0.41 1.84 1.27
CA GLY A 36 1.82 1.54 1.05
C GLY A 36 2.21 1.37 -0.41
N GLY A 37 1.27 0.93 -1.28
CA GLY A 37 1.52 0.82 -2.72
C GLY A 37 1.81 2.16 -3.38
N MET A 38 1.18 3.23 -2.93
CA MET A 38 1.45 4.59 -3.40
C MET A 38 2.85 5.07 -2.94
N VAL A 39 3.20 4.75 -1.69
CA VAL A 39 4.54 5.06 -1.15
C VAL A 39 5.62 4.30 -1.90
N MET A 40 5.36 3.02 -2.20
CA MET A 40 6.23 2.19 -3.04
C MET A 40 6.44 2.79 -4.42
N ALA A 41 5.37 3.22 -5.10
CA ALA A 41 5.46 3.88 -6.41
C ALA A 41 6.28 5.19 -6.34
N ALA A 42 6.04 6.01 -5.30
CA ALA A 42 6.81 7.25 -5.09
C ALA A 42 8.29 7.00 -4.75
N ALA A 43 8.61 5.91 -4.05
CA ALA A 43 9.99 5.50 -3.81
C ALA A 43 10.64 4.96 -5.10
N ALA A 44 9.91 4.15 -5.85
CA ALA A 44 10.37 3.58 -7.12
C ALA A 44 10.65 4.65 -8.19
N GLU A 45 9.86 5.73 -8.23
CA GLU A 45 10.12 6.91 -9.06
C GLU A 45 11.51 7.51 -8.81
N ARG A 46 12.04 7.40 -7.58
CA ARG A 46 13.30 7.99 -7.12
C ARG A 46 14.49 7.02 -7.13
N ALA A 47 14.23 5.73 -6.93
CA ALA A 47 15.24 4.72 -6.66
C ALA A 47 15.12 3.50 -7.60
N ARG A 48 14.79 3.74 -8.88
CA ARG A 48 14.54 2.70 -9.89
C ARG A 48 15.64 1.63 -9.93
N ASP A 49 16.88 2.07 -9.94
CA ASP A 49 18.05 1.19 -10.13
C ASP A 49 18.32 0.25 -8.93
N ARG A 50 17.64 0.48 -7.81
CA ARG A 50 17.78 -0.33 -6.60
C ARG A 50 16.75 -1.43 -6.47
N LEU A 51 15.71 -1.41 -7.33
CA LEU A 51 14.57 -2.29 -7.23
C LEU A 51 14.56 -3.34 -8.33
N SER A 52 14.42 -4.61 -7.95
CA SER A 52 14.25 -5.72 -8.89
C SER A 52 12.78 -6.06 -9.13
N ARG A 53 11.92 -5.95 -8.10
CA ARG A 53 10.50 -6.31 -8.22
C ARG A 53 9.63 -5.46 -7.32
N LEU A 54 8.39 -5.19 -7.79
CA LEU A 54 7.33 -4.52 -7.03
C LEU A 54 6.17 -5.48 -6.79
N VAL A 55 5.77 -5.67 -5.54
CA VAL A 55 4.64 -6.53 -5.16
C VAL A 55 3.55 -5.70 -4.48
N PHE A 56 2.40 -5.61 -5.13
CA PHE A 56 1.20 -4.94 -4.65
C PHE A 56 0.28 -5.96 -3.98
N ALA A 57 0.41 -6.15 -2.67
CA ALA A 57 -0.40 -7.07 -1.89
C ALA A 57 -1.63 -6.34 -1.32
N ASP A 58 -2.75 -6.44 -2.00
CA ASP A 58 -4.00 -5.69 -1.71
C ASP A 58 -3.75 -4.19 -1.55
N ALA A 59 -3.02 -3.61 -2.49
CA ALA A 59 -2.47 -2.27 -2.40
C ALA A 59 -3.11 -1.28 -3.38
N LEU A 60 -3.06 0.00 -3.01
CA LEU A 60 -3.42 1.12 -3.86
C LEU A 60 -2.26 1.47 -4.81
N ALA A 61 -2.59 1.73 -6.07
CA ALA A 61 -1.66 2.30 -7.04
C ALA A 61 -2.36 3.44 -7.78
N LEU A 62 -1.92 4.66 -7.55
CA LEU A 62 -2.47 5.86 -8.17
C LEU A 62 -1.70 6.20 -9.45
N THR A 63 -2.40 6.67 -10.47
CA THR A 63 -1.76 7.31 -11.63
C THR A 63 -1.32 8.72 -11.29
N ASP A 64 -0.44 9.30 -12.12
CA ASP A 64 0.01 10.67 -11.93
C ASP A 64 -1.16 11.65 -11.84
N GLY A 65 -1.18 12.49 -10.81
CA GLY A 65 -2.26 13.44 -10.56
C GLY A 65 -3.51 12.87 -9.84
N GLU A 66 -3.63 11.56 -9.66
CA GLU A 66 -4.71 10.97 -8.82
C GLU A 66 -4.44 11.19 -7.32
N LYS A 67 -5.49 11.01 -6.51
CA LYS A 67 -5.44 11.01 -5.04
C LYS A 67 -6.28 9.87 -4.47
N ILE A 68 -6.00 9.48 -3.25
CA ILE A 68 -6.72 8.36 -2.57
C ILE A 68 -8.25 8.58 -2.61
N ARG A 69 -8.70 9.80 -2.37
CA ARG A 69 -10.14 10.13 -2.32
C ARG A 69 -10.89 9.82 -3.61
N ASP A 70 -10.19 9.69 -4.73
CA ASP A 70 -10.79 9.36 -6.02
C ASP A 70 -11.03 7.85 -6.16
N ILE A 71 -10.34 7.02 -5.36
CA ILE A 71 -10.34 5.56 -5.47
C ILE A 71 -11.11 4.87 -4.35
N ILE A 72 -10.97 5.35 -3.11
CA ILE A 72 -11.59 4.68 -1.95
C ILE A 72 -13.11 4.81 -1.97
N THR A 73 -13.79 3.69 -1.73
CA THR A 73 -15.27 3.63 -1.70
C THR A 73 -15.86 3.83 -0.30
N GLN A 74 -15.05 3.66 0.73
CA GLN A 74 -15.48 3.80 2.12
C GLN A 74 -14.81 5.02 2.77
N PRO A 75 -15.58 5.91 3.41
CA PRO A 75 -15.02 7.07 4.08
C PRO A 75 -14.19 6.66 5.29
N SER A 76 -13.26 7.53 5.67
CA SER A 76 -12.57 7.44 6.97
C SER A 76 -13.55 7.73 8.10
N SER A 77 -13.42 7.04 9.23
CA SER A 77 -14.25 7.31 10.42
C SER A 77 -13.68 8.38 11.33
N ILE A 78 -12.41 8.72 11.14
CA ILE A 78 -11.73 9.83 11.82
C ILE A 78 -11.13 10.76 10.77
N GLU A 79 -11.45 12.04 10.88
CA GLU A 79 -10.86 13.09 10.06
C GLU A 79 -10.66 14.35 10.91
N THR A 80 -9.43 14.87 10.93
CA THR A 80 -9.01 16.09 11.61
C THR A 80 -8.18 16.94 10.65
N ASP A 81 -7.74 18.11 11.08
CA ASP A 81 -6.86 18.97 10.28
C ASP A 81 -5.50 18.34 9.96
N LEU A 82 -5.03 17.41 10.80
CA LEU A 82 -3.71 16.77 10.66
C LEU A 82 -3.77 15.33 10.20
N ALA A 83 -4.86 14.63 10.51
CA ALA A 83 -4.91 13.18 10.40
C ALA A 83 -6.23 12.66 9.84
N VAL A 84 -6.14 11.51 9.20
CA VAL A 84 -7.28 10.76 8.66
C VAL A 84 -7.08 9.28 8.88
N GLY A 85 -8.16 8.54 9.09
CA GLY A 85 -8.11 7.10 9.23
C GLY A 85 -9.38 6.49 9.82
N ARG A 86 -9.23 5.33 10.44
CA ARG A 86 -10.33 4.59 11.06
C ARG A 86 -10.22 4.64 12.58
N SER A 87 -11.37 4.66 13.25
CA SER A 87 -11.43 4.35 14.67
C SER A 87 -11.02 2.90 14.93
N THR A 88 -10.62 2.60 16.14
CA THR A 88 -10.27 1.23 16.57
C THR A 88 -11.42 0.24 16.33
N GLU A 89 -12.65 0.66 16.64
CA GLU A 89 -13.86 -0.15 16.42
C GLU A 89 -14.11 -0.40 14.93
N ASP A 90 -14.03 0.63 14.09
CA ASP A 90 -14.24 0.50 12.66
C ASP A 90 -13.12 -0.33 11.99
N ALA A 91 -11.88 -0.16 12.43
CA ALA A 91 -10.75 -0.95 11.96
C ALA A 91 -10.90 -2.44 12.30
N ALA A 92 -11.31 -2.75 13.53
CA ALA A 92 -11.57 -4.14 13.95
C ALA A 92 -12.64 -4.80 13.09
N ARG A 93 -13.71 -4.04 12.75
CA ARG A 93 -14.85 -4.52 11.99
C ARG A 93 -14.60 -4.64 10.48
N VAL A 94 -13.76 -3.77 9.92
CA VAL A 94 -13.57 -3.64 8.46
C VAL A 94 -12.21 -4.15 8.01
N LEU A 95 -11.13 -3.68 8.65
CA LEU A 95 -9.77 -4.00 8.20
C LEU A 95 -9.27 -5.34 8.73
N PHE A 96 -9.64 -5.68 9.96
CA PHE A 96 -9.12 -6.85 10.68
C PHE A 96 -10.20 -7.90 10.97
N LYS A 97 -11.31 -7.87 10.20
CA LYS A 97 -12.49 -8.74 10.42
C LYS A 97 -12.18 -10.24 10.35
N ASP A 98 -11.24 -10.63 9.51
CA ASP A 98 -10.79 -12.00 9.25
C ASP A 98 -9.74 -12.52 10.23
N LEU A 99 -9.15 -11.62 11.04
CA LEU A 99 -8.14 -12.03 12.02
C LEU A 99 -8.76 -12.72 13.25
N LYS A 100 -8.04 -13.67 13.83
CA LYS A 100 -8.37 -14.26 15.13
C LYS A 100 -8.41 -13.17 16.21
N PRO A 101 -9.25 -13.32 17.27
CA PRO A 101 -9.47 -12.25 18.25
C PRO A 101 -8.21 -11.64 18.84
N ASP A 102 -7.25 -12.44 19.27
CA ASP A 102 -6.00 -11.95 19.89
C ASP A 102 -5.13 -11.17 18.89
N LEU A 103 -5.00 -11.69 17.66
CA LEU A 103 -4.26 -11.02 16.61
C LEU A 103 -4.97 -9.74 16.13
N ARG A 104 -6.30 -9.75 16.09
CA ARG A 104 -7.11 -8.56 15.80
C ARG A 104 -6.88 -7.48 16.83
N GLN A 105 -6.92 -7.81 18.11
CA GLN A 105 -6.66 -6.86 19.18
C GLN A 105 -5.24 -6.31 19.09
N TRP A 106 -4.26 -7.18 18.89
CA TRP A 106 -2.87 -6.78 18.66
C TRP A 106 -2.71 -5.78 17.50
N ALA A 107 -3.40 -6.01 16.38
CA ALA A 107 -3.38 -5.13 15.21
C ALA A 107 -4.06 -3.78 15.49
N VAL A 108 -5.22 -3.79 16.15
CA VAL A 108 -5.97 -2.60 16.54
C VAL A 108 -5.16 -1.70 17.48
N ASP A 109 -4.48 -2.30 18.47
CA ASP A 109 -3.65 -1.55 19.44
C ASP A 109 -2.45 -0.82 18.79
N ARG A 110 -2.08 -1.23 17.56
CA ARG A 110 -0.97 -0.66 16.79
C ARG A 110 -1.40 0.21 15.63
N LEU A 111 -2.70 0.37 15.46
CA LEU A 111 -3.24 1.23 14.41
C LEU A 111 -2.87 2.70 14.67
N THR A 112 -2.39 3.36 13.63
CA THR A 112 -2.11 4.79 13.64
C THR A 112 -2.89 5.48 12.53
N LEU A 113 -3.16 6.78 12.73
CA LEU A 113 -3.78 7.60 11.69
C LEU A 113 -2.73 8.02 10.65
N HIS A 114 -3.17 8.21 9.42
CA HIS A 114 -2.35 8.78 8.35
C HIS A 114 -2.31 10.31 8.41
N PRO A 115 -1.23 10.94 7.98
CA PRO A 115 -1.24 12.38 7.71
C PRO A 115 -2.34 12.72 6.69
N ARG A 116 -3.10 13.78 6.96
CA ARG A 116 -4.24 14.16 6.13
C ARG A 116 -3.86 14.41 4.66
N ALA A 117 -2.70 15.01 4.41
CA ALA A 117 -2.21 15.32 3.06
C ALA A 117 -2.04 14.07 2.18
N VAL A 118 -1.70 12.89 2.75
CA VAL A 118 -1.62 11.62 2.01
C VAL A 118 -2.94 11.27 1.32
N TYR A 119 -4.08 11.66 1.87
CA TYR A 119 -5.41 11.37 1.32
C TYR A 119 -5.90 12.40 0.31
N TYR A 120 -5.48 13.66 0.47
CA TYR A 120 -6.07 14.79 -0.24
C TYR A 120 -5.17 15.39 -1.31
N GLU A 121 -3.87 15.19 -1.21
CA GLU A 121 -2.94 15.68 -2.23
C GLU A 121 -2.79 14.65 -3.36
N THR A 122 -2.59 15.17 -4.56
CA THR A 122 -2.32 14.35 -5.74
C THR A 122 -0.91 13.79 -5.70
N ILE A 123 -0.75 12.54 -6.14
CA ILE A 123 0.57 11.93 -6.28
C ILE A 123 1.27 12.44 -7.54
N LYS A 124 2.60 12.53 -7.50
CA LYS A 124 3.44 12.89 -8.63
C LYS A 124 4.29 11.70 -9.05
N LEU A 125 3.94 11.11 -10.18
CA LEU A 125 4.59 9.93 -10.76
C LEU A 125 4.86 10.13 -12.26
N PRO A 126 5.67 11.14 -12.65
CA PRO A 126 5.83 11.54 -14.05
C PRO A 126 6.42 10.45 -14.94
N THR A 127 7.18 9.52 -14.40
CA THR A 127 7.84 8.46 -15.19
C THR A 127 7.49 7.03 -14.75
N PHE A 128 6.98 6.81 -13.54
CA PHE A 128 6.72 5.49 -12.97
C PHE A 128 5.93 4.59 -13.93
N TRP A 129 4.82 5.08 -14.47
CA TRP A 129 3.92 4.30 -15.32
C TRP A 129 4.43 4.06 -16.75
N SER A 130 5.43 4.82 -17.19
CA SER A 130 6.09 4.64 -18.50
C SER A 130 7.31 3.72 -18.45
N GLN A 131 7.73 3.30 -17.27
CA GLN A 131 8.85 2.39 -17.08
C GLN A 131 8.37 0.93 -17.10
N THR A 132 9.29 0.03 -17.45
CA THR A 132 9.05 -1.41 -17.32
C THR A 132 9.43 -1.89 -15.92
N TRP A 133 8.51 -2.56 -15.25
CA TRP A 133 8.71 -3.12 -13.92
C TRP A 133 8.50 -4.64 -13.96
N GLU A 134 9.34 -5.38 -13.25
CA GLU A 134 8.96 -6.70 -12.78
C GLU A 134 7.95 -6.48 -11.65
N ALA A 135 6.70 -6.84 -11.88
CA ALA A 135 5.65 -6.51 -10.94
C ALA A 135 4.66 -7.66 -10.72
N MET A 136 4.09 -7.70 -9.52
CA MET A 136 3.08 -8.67 -9.09
C MET A 136 1.95 -7.94 -8.37
N VAL A 137 0.71 -8.31 -8.67
CA VAL A 137 -0.48 -7.88 -7.91
C VAL A 137 -1.08 -9.10 -7.24
N ILE A 138 -1.24 -9.03 -5.93
CA ILE A 138 -1.88 -10.05 -5.10
C ILE A 138 -3.19 -9.46 -4.58
N TYR A 139 -4.31 -9.90 -5.14
CA TYR A 139 -5.64 -9.49 -4.74
C TYR A 139 -6.17 -10.36 -3.59
N CYS A 140 -6.61 -9.73 -2.51
CA CYS A 140 -7.25 -10.40 -1.38
C CYS A 140 -8.76 -10.41 -1.59
N THR A 141 -9.34 -11.61 -1.83
CA THR A 141 -10.72 -11.75 -2.32
C THR A 141 -11.80 -11.35 -1.31
N GLU A 142 -11.48 -11.33 -0.01
CA GLU A 142 -12.39 -10.90 1.06
C GLU A 142 -12.23 -9.42 1.44
N ALA A 143 -11.22 -8.74 0.87
CA ALA A 143 -11.04 -7.31 1.07
C ALA A 143 -12.02 -6.49 0.24
N THR A 144 -12.39 -5.32 0.72
CA THR A 144 -13.32 -4.42 0.05
C THR A 144 -12.66 -3.16 -0.52
N ASN A 145 -11.49 -2.81 -0.04
CA ASN A 145 -10.67 -1.67 -0.48
C ASN A 145 -9.17 -2.01 -0.41
N PRO A 146 -8.44 -1.73 -1.50
CA PRO A 146 -8.92 -1.29 -2.80
C PRO A 146 -9.73 -2.38 -3.51
N GLY A 147 -10.75 -1.97 -4.29
CA GLY A 147 -11.61 -2.92 -5.00
C GLY A 147 -10.87 -3.66 -6.14
N LYS A 148 -11.40 -4.83 -6.54
CA LYS A 148 -10.83 -5.64 -7.63
C LYS A 148 -10.59 -4.85 -8.93
N PRO A 149 -11.51 -3.97 -9.40
CA PRO A 149 -11.27 -3.21 -10.63
C PRO A 149 -10.04 -2.30 -10.56
N HIS A 150 -9.78 -1.68 -9.41
CA HIS A 150 -8.60 -0.84 -9.20
C HIS A 150 -7.31 -1.64 -9.27
N GLN A 151 -7.27 -2.80 -8.61
CA GLN A 151 -6.10 -3.68 -8.61
C GLN A 151 -5.86 -4.33 -9.97
N ALA A 152 -6.92 -4.70 -10.70
CA ALA A 152 -6.84 -5.20 -12.08
C ALA A 152 -6.28 -4.13 -13.02
N ARG A 153 -6.69 -2.86 -12.90
CA ARG A 153 -6.09 -1.73 -13.62
C ARG A 153 -4.59 -1.64 -13.36
N THR A 154 -4.18 -1.78 -12.10
CA THR A 154 -2.76 -1.75 -11.72
C THR A 154 -1.98 -2.87 -12.41
N ALA A 155 -2.52 -4.10 -12.38
CA ALA A 155 -1.88 -5.24 -13.03
C ALA A 155 -1.76 -5.04 -14.56
N GLU A 156 -2.82 -4.56 -15.20
CA GLU A 156 -2.83 -4.28 -16.64
C GLU A 156 -1.79 -3.21 -17.02
N MET A 157 -1.79 -2.08 -16.31
CA MET A 157 -0.87 -0.97 -16.61
C MET A 157 0.60 -1.31 -16.41
N LEU A 158 0.92 -2.18 -15.44
CA LEU A 158 2.29 -2.62 -15.16
C LEU A 158 2.69 -3.89 -15.93
N GLY A 159 1.76 -4.55 -16.63
CA GLY A 159 1.99 -5.90 -17.16
C GLY A 159 2.32 -6.91 -16.06
N ALA A 160 1.78 -6.69 -14.85
CA ALA A 160 2.10 -7.47 -13.67
C ALA A 160 1.45 -8.86 -13.68
N SER A 161 2.11 -9.83 -13.04
CA SER A 161 1.46 -11.10 -12.73
C SER A 161 0.32 -10.90 -11.73
N TRP A 162 -0.78 -11.67 -11.93
CA TRP A 162 -1.97 -11.59 -11.09
C TRP A 162 -2.14 -12.84 -10.24
N HIS A 163 -2.29 -12.66 -8.94
CA HIS A 163 -2.57 -13.73 -7.99
C HIS A 163 -3.74 -13.36 -7.08
N GLU A 164 -4.46 -14.37 -6.59
CA GLU A 164 -5.55 -14.19 -5.64
C GLU A 164 -5.28 -15.01 -4.37
N ILE A 165 -5.60 -14.42 -3.22
CA ILE A 165 -5.58 -15.09 -1.91
C ILE A 165 -6.95 -14.89 -1.28
N GLU A 166 -7.54 -15.98 -0.79
CA GLU A 166 -8.81 -15.95 -0.02
C GLU A 166 -8.51 -15.48 1.41
N THR A 167 -8.50 -14.16 1.60
CA THR A 167 -8.18 -13.50 2.87
C THR A 167 -8.65 -12.04 2.84
N GLY A 168 -8.63 -11.40 4.02
CA GLY A 168 -8.89 -9.97 4.16
C GLY A 168 -7.72 -9.08 3.76
N HIS A 169 -7.81 -7.81 4.12
CA HIS A 169 -6.94 -6.74 3.66
C HIS A 169 -5.46 -6.85 4.09
N TYR A 170 -5.15 -7.66 5.09
CA TYR A 170 -3.79 -7.78 5.65
C TYR A 170 -3.26 -9.21 5.54
N PRO A 171 -2.90 -9.70 4.34
CA PRO A 171 -2.43 -11.07 4.12
C PRO A 171 -1.19 -11.42 4.93
N MET A 172 -0.35 -10.44 5.26
CA MET A 172 0.82 -10.64 6.11
C MET A 172 0.46 -11.01 7.57
N LEU A 173 -0.77 -10.76 8.00
CA LEU A 173 -1.26 -11.13 9.33
C LEU A 173 -2.13 -12.40 9.30
N SER A 174 -2.97 -12.55 8.28
CA SER A 174 -3.94 -13.65 8.19
C SER A 174 -3.35 -14.90 7.54
N THR A 175 -2.53 -14.76 6.50
CA THR A 175 -1.99 -15.86 5.69
C THR A 175 -0.52 -15.62 5.30
N PRO A 176 0.39 -15.39 6.29
CA PRO A 176 1.78 -14.99 6.02
C PRO A 176 2.54 -15.99 5.16
N ASP A 177 2.37 -17.30 5.40
CA ASP A 177 3.06 -18.35 4.66
C ASP A 177 2.70 -18.30 3.16
N ARG A 178 1.40 -18.14 2.86
CA ARG A 178 0.94 -18.05 1.47
C ARG A 178 1.43 -16.77 0.78
N LEU A 179 1.46 -15.66 1.50
CA LEU A 179 2.04 -14.41 0.98
C LEU A 179 3.53 -14.60 0.65
N VAL A 180 4.30 -15.19 1.55
CA VAL A 180 5.74 -15.45 1.35
C VAL A 180 5.98 -16.37 0.16
N GLU A 181 5.22 -17.45 0.01
CA GLU A 181 5.30 -18.33 -1.15
C GLU A 181 5.15 -17.56 -2.47
N LEU A 182 4.15 -16.68 -2.57
CA LEU A 182 3.92 -15.87 -3.77
C LEU A 182 5.03 -14.85 -4.01
N VAL A 183 5.45 -14.15 -2.96
CA VAL A 183 6.52 -13.13 -3.06
C VAL A 183 7.84 -13.77 -3.52
N LEU A 184 8.13 -15.01 -3.10
CA LEU A 184 9.35 -15.73 -3.46
C LEU A 184 9.21 -16.56 -4.74
N SER A 185 8.01 -16.70 -5.30
CA SER A 185 7.84 -17.36 -6.60
C SER A 185 8.40 -16.47 -7.72
N ASN A 186 9.10 -17.12 -8.65
CA ASN A 186 9.64 -16.44 -9.84
C ASN A 186 8.54 -16.16 -10.85
#